data_695fb24e7bed714287d04c1380dfb52b
#
_entry.id   695fb24e7bed714287d04c1380dfb52b
#
_cell.length_a   1.000
_cell.length_b   1.000
_cell.length_c   1.000
_cell.angle_alpha   90.00
_cell.angle_beta   90.00
_cell.angle_gamma   90.00
#
_symmetry.space_group_name_H-M   'P 1'
#
loop_
_entity.id
_entity.type
_entity.pdbx_description
1 polymer ?
#
loop_
_entity_poly.entity_id
_entity_poly.type
_entity_poly.pdbx_seq_one_letter_code
_entity_poly.pdbx_strand_id
1 'polypeptide(L)'
;MLSLIGSNENDIILDFFSGSATTAQSIMELNAENTDSYRKWILVQIEEEIQDHPEAIKKGYKTICDIGKERIRRAGKKIKEESPLTTADLDTGFRVFRLDEGNYEDVKRSPKEFKQDQLDLFLNNIKTDRNDLDLLFGCMLDWGVQLSLPMTQEVVDGKTIYTVNDGDLVACFAEKVSEDVVKAMAEKMPLRVIFRDSCFAQDADKINIYETFKQKLDWSDQEVVKNIRVI
;
A
#
# COMPACT_ATOMS: atom_id res chain seq x y z
N MET A 1 9.82 20.05 -20.98
CA MET A 1 11.09 19.41 -20.55
C MET A 1 11.04 17.90 -20.72
N LEU A 2 10.04 17.20 -20.23
CA LEU A 2 9.93 15.73 -20.37
C LEU A 2 9.88 15.24 -21.82
N SER A 3 9.23 15.95 -22.71
CA SER A 3 9.22 15.65 -24.17
C SER A 3 10.59 15.80 -24.82
N LEU A 4 11.49 16.60 -24.25
CA LEU A 4 12.87 16.78 -24.73
C LEU A 4 13.81 15.66 -24.27
N ILE A 5 13.46 14.92 -23.20
CA ILE A 5 14.28 13.82 -22.66
C ILE A 5 14.00 12.50 -23.40
N GLY A 6 12.97 12.48 -24.28
CA GLY A 6 12.63 11.29 -25.06
C GLY A 6 12.03 10.16 -24.21
N SER A 7 11.21 10.49 -23.20
CA SER A 7 10.52 9.47 -22.40
C SER A 7 9.53 8.67 -23.26
N ASN A 8 9.56 7.35 -23.13
CA ASN A 8 8.62 6.44 -23.76
C ASN A 8 7.28 6.41 -23.04
N GLU A 9 6.26 5.83 -23.69
CA GLU A 9 4.87 5.83 -23.20
C GLU A 9 4.63 5.08 -21.89
N ASN A 10 5.54 4.17 -21.52
CA ASN A 10 5.43 3.34 -20.30
C ASN A 10 6.56 3.58 -19.29
N ASP A 11 7.32 4.65 -19.45
CA ASP A 11 8.45 4.93 -18.56
C ASP A 11 7.99 5.33 -17.16
N ILE A 12 8.85 5.04 -16.18
CA ILE A 12 8.72 5.50 -14.79
C ILE A 12 9.68 6.66 -14.60
N ILE A 13 9.15 7.83 -14.29
CA ILE A 13 9.91 9.05 -14.06
C ILE A 13 10.13 9.24 -12.56
N LEU A 14 11.38 9.27 -12.13
CA LEU A 14 11.76 9.54 -10.75
C LEU A 14 12.24 10.98 -10.62
N ASP A 15 11.61 11.74 -9.72
CA ASP A 15 12.03 13.08 -9.31
C ASP A 15 12.19 13.11 -7.79
N PHE A 16 13.44 13.16 -7.32
CA PHE A 16 13.75 13.11 -5.89
C PHE A 16 14.06 14.47 -5.26
N PHE A 17 13.71 15.56 -5.95
CA PHE A 17 13.62 16.91 -5.43
C PHE A 17 12.35 17.59 -5.97
N SER A 18 11.22 16.93 -5.81
CA SER A 18 9.99 17.25 -6.54
C SER A 18 9.37 18.61 -6.22
N GLY A 19 9.78 19.25 -5.13
CA GLY A 19 9.27 20.56 -4.71
C GLY A 19 7.75 20.59 -4.68
N SER A 20 7.16 21.45 -5.51
CA SER A 20 5.71 21.57 -5.64
C SER A 20 5.07 20.56 -6.62
N ALA A 21 5.74 19.48 -6.99
CA ALA A 21 5.24 18.39 -7.84
C ALA A 21 4.86 18.79 -9.28
N THR A 22 5.62 19.69 -9.90
CA THR A 22 5.39 20.08 -11.31
C THR A 22 5.62 18.93 -12.28
N THR A 23 6.52 18.02 -11.95
CA THR A 23 6.83 16.82 -12.74
C THR A 23 5.60 15.91 -12.87
N ALA A 24 4.85 15.67 -11.80
CA ALA A 24 3.62 14.88 -11.85
C ALA A 24 2.56 15.51 -12.74
N GLN A 25 2.37 16.84 -12.65
CA GLN A 25 1.45 17.56 -13.52
C GLN A 25 1.82 17.38 -14.99
N SER A 26 3.10 17.59 -15.34
CA SER A 26 3.57 17.45 -16.72
C SER A 26 3.39 16.02 -17.26
N ILE A 27 3.55 14.99 -16.41
CA ILE A 27 3.35 13.60 -16.82
C ILE A 27 1.86 13.32 -17.06
N MET A 28 0.97 13.81 -16.20
CA MET A 28 -0.48 13.68 -16.41
C MET A 28 -0.93 14.40 -17.69
N GLU A 29 -0.37 15.57 -18.00
CA GLU A 29 -0.63 16.30 -19.26
C GLU A 29 -0.18 15.46 -20.47
N LEU A 30 1.03 14.90 -20.44
CA LEU A 30 1.54 14.01 -21.51
C LEU A 30 0.72 12.73 -21.68
N ASN A 31 0.24 12.13 -20.59
CA ASN A 31 -0.64 10.97 -20.66
C ASN A 31 -2.03 11.33 -21.19
N ALA A 32 -2.50 12.55 -20.95
CA ALA A 32 -3.77 13.05 -21.49
C ALA A 32 -3.70 13.33 -23.01
N GLU A 33 -2.54 13.72 -23.53
CA GLU A 33 -2.31 13.96 -24.96
C GLU A 33 -2.28 12.66 -25.80
N ASN A 34 -1.89 11.53 -25.17
CA ASN A 34 -1.81 10.24 -25.83
C ASN A 34 -2.47 9.17 -24.96
N THR A 35 -3.62 8.66 -25.39
CA THR A 35 -4.41 7.66 -24.65
C THR A 35 -3.69 6.31 -24.46
N ASP A 36 -2.68 6.02 -25.26
CA ASP A 36 -1.85 4.81 -25.13
C ASP A 36 -0.66 5.00 -24.17
N SER A 37 -0.55 6.18 -23.56
CA SER A 37 0.53 6.54 -22.65
C SER A 37 0.16 6.26 -21.20
N TYR A 38 0.98 5.45 -20.54
CA TYR A 38 0.84 5.04 -19.14
C TYR A 38 2.09 5.38 -18.33
N ARG A 39 2.72 6.53 -18.60
CA ARG A 39 3.88 6.99 -17.82
C ARG A 39 3.50 7.08 -16.35
N LYS A 40 4.36 6.52 -15.51
CA LYS A 40 4.24 6.60 -14.06
C LYS A 40 5.29 7.55 -13.49
N TRP A 41 5.05 8.04 -12.28
CA TRP A 41 5.99 8.91 -11.60
C TRP A 41 6.18 8.51 -10.15
N ILE A 42 7.39 8.75 -9.65
CA ILE A 42 7.75 8.62 -8.25
C ILE A 42 8.37 9.96 -7.85
N LEU A 43 7.75 10.62 -6.89
CA LEU A 43 8.23 11.89 -6.36
C LEU A 43 8.74 11.70 -4.95
N VAL A 44 9.93 12.20 -4.69
CA VAL A 44 10.51 12.22 -3.35
C VAL A 44 10.75 13.66 -2.94
N GLN A 45 10.31 14.04 -1.76
CA GLN A 45 10.48 15.36 -1.21
C GLN A 45 10.69 15.30 0.31
N ILE A 46 11.66 16.05 0.81
CA ILE A 46 11.83 16.27 2.23
C ILE A 46 10.69 17.18 2.71
N GLU A 47 10.13 16.88 3.87
CA GLU A 47 9.04 17.65 4.47
C GLU A 47 9.58 18.96 5.04
N GLU A 48 9.66 19.99 4.20
CA GLU A 48 10.08 21.33 4.58
C GLU A 48 8.89 22.22 4.91
N GLU A 49 8.94 22.91 6.04
CA GLU A 49 7.93 23.88 6.44
C GLU A 49 7.94 25.11 5.52
N ILE A 50 6.77 25.57 5.13
CA ILE A 50 6.61 26.79 4.33
C ILE A 50 6.53 28.00 5.25
N GLN A 51 7.62 28.79 5.33
CA GLN A 51 7.67 30.00 6.16
C GLN A 51 7.32 31.27 5.38
N ASP A 52 7.67 31.34 4.10
CA ASP A 52 7.58 32.56 3.27
C ASP A 52 6.34 32.63 2.37
N HIS A 53 5.32 31.80 2.61
CA HIS A 53 4.12 31.74 1.77
C HIS A 53 2.84 31.95 2.61
N PRO A 54 2.54 33.20 3.05
CA PRO A 54 1.43 33.48 3.98
C PRO A 54 0.06 33.07 3.43
N GLU A 55 -0.16 33.11 2.11
CA GLU A 55 -1.42 32.67 1.52
C GLU A 55 -1.60 31.14 1.56
N ALA A 56 -0.51 30.38 1.39
CA ALA A 56 -0.56 28.94 1.51
C ALA A 56 -0.84 28.52 2.96
N ILE A 57 -0.18 29.18 3.92
CA ILE A 57 -0.39 28.96 5.34
C ILE A 57 -1.84 29.27 5.75
N LYS A 58 -2.43 30.38 5.26
CA LYS A 58 -3.85 30.72 5.48
C LYS A 58 -4.81 29.66 4.94
N LYS A 59 -4.43 28.92 3.89
CA LYS A 59 -5.20 27.80 3.32
C LYS A 59 -4.97 26.47 4.04
N GLY A 60 -4.15 26.46 5.10
CA GLY A 60 -3.89 25.28 5.94
C GLY A 60 -2.75 24.39 5.47
N TYR A 61 -1.98 24.78 4.45
CA TYR A 61 -0.78 24.06 4.05
C TYR A 61 0.36 24.38 4.99
N LYS A 62 1.06 23.34 5.45
CA LYS A 62 2.16 23.49 6.40
C LYS A 62 3.52 23.25 5.74
N THR A 63 3.56 22.37 4.76
CA THR A 63 4.79 21.92 4.12
C THR A 63 4.74 22.04 2.61
N ILE A 64 5.91 22.01 1.97
CA ILE A 64 6.00 21.94 0.51
C ILE A 64 5.33 20.67 -0.04
N CYS A 65 5.36 19.58 0.71
CA CYS A 65 4.66 18.33 0.37
C CYS A 65 3.14 18.51 0.30
N ASP A 66 2.54 19.34 1.17
CA ASP A 66 1.11 19.62 1.11
C ASP A 66 0.74 20.39 -0.16
N ILE A 67 1.59 21.35 -0.56
CA ILE A 67 1.42 22.08 -1.83
C ILE A 67 1.55 21.13 -3.01
N GLY A 68 2.53 20.22 -2.99
CA GLY A 68 2.72 19.20 -4.03
C GLY A 68 1.51 18.29 -4.19
N LYS A 69 1.01 17.73 -3.10
CA LYS A 69 -0.21 16.89 -3.09
C LYS A 69 -1.42 17.62 -3.65
N GLU A 70 -1.60 18.87 -3.27
CA GLU A 70 -2.72 19.68 -3.74
C GLU A 70 -2.59 20.06 -5.23
N ARG A 71 -1.37 20.37 -5.69
CA ARG A 71 -1.11 20.58 -7.12
C ARG A 71 -1.51 19.38 -7.96
N ILE A 72 -1.10 18.16 -7.55
CA ILE A 72 -1.44 16.94 -8.28
C ILE A 72 -2.96 16.78 -8.39
N ARG A 73 -3.69 16.97 -7.29
CA ARG A 73 -5.16 16.87 -7.29
C ARG A 73 -5.81 17.87 -8.21
N ARG A 74 -5.37 19.13 -8.16
CA ARG A 74 -5.91 20.20 -9.01
C ARG A 74 -5.56 20.00 -10.48
N ALA A 75 -4.34 19.58 -10.77
CA ALA A 75 -3.93 19.30 -12.13
C ALA A 75 -4.75 18.16 -12.73
N GLY A 76 -4.90 17.05 -12.02
CA GLY A 76 -5.72 15.93 -12.47
C GLY A 76 -7.17 16.31 -12.71
N LYS A 77 -7.77 17.09 -11.79
CA LYS A 77 -9.13 17.60 -11.95
C LYS A 77 -9.26 18.51 -13.19
N LYS A 78 -8.35 19.48 -13.35
CA LYS A 78 -8.34 20.41 -14.47
C LYS A 78 -8.23 19.69 -15.82
N ILE A 79 -7.30 18.73 -15.93
CA ILE A 79 -7.10 17.95 -17.16
C ILE A 79 -8.39 17.20 -17.54
N LYS A 80 -9.07 16.57 -16.58
CA LYS A 80 -10.34 15.87 -16.81
C LYS A 80 -11.49 16.82 -17.19
N GLU A 81 -11.53 18.02 -16.63
CA GLU A 81 -12.53 19.05 -16.96
C GLU A 81 -12.31 19.65 -18.35
N GLU A 82 -11.07 19.84 -18.78
CA GLU A 82 -10.73 20.42 -20.08
C GLU A 82 -10.96 19.46 -21.27
N SER A 83 -10.82 18.16 -21.04
CA SER A 83 -10.93 17.13 -22.09
C SER A 83 -11.70 15.89 -21.63
N PRO A 84 -12.94 15.99 -21.18
CA PRO A 84 -13.66 14.91 -20.50
C PRO A 84 -13.86 13.65 -21.35
N LEU A 85 -13.92 13.77 -22.67
CA LEU A 85 -14.12 12.63 -23.55
C LEU A 85 -12.87 11.78 -23.75
N THR A 86 -11.69 12.38 -23.75
CA THR A 86 -10.41 11.70 -24.00
C THR A 86 -9.69 11.33 -22.71
N THR A 87 -10.07 11.90 -21.58
CA THR A 87 -9.43 11.71 -20.27
C THR A 87 -10.31 10.98 -19.25
N ALA A 88 -11.42 10.37 -19.68
CA ALA A 88 -12.32 9.63 -18.78
C ALA A 88 -11.56 8.57 -17.97
N ASP A 89 -10.75 7.78 -18.65
CA ASP A 89 -9.97 6.68 -18.07
C ASP A 89 -8.55 7.08 -17.63
N LEU A 90 -8.20 8.38 -17.71
CA LEU A 90 -6.90 8.87 -17.29
C LEU A 90 -6.70 8.65 -15.78
N ASP A 91 -5.67 7.89 -15.43
CA ASP A 91 -5.27 7.74 -14.02
C ASP A 91 -4.63 9.05 -13.51
N THR A 92 -5.33 9.70 -12.59
CA THR A 92 -4.88 10.88 -11.87
C THR A 92 -4.65 10.61 -10.39
N GLY A 93 -4.75 9.34 -9.99
CA GLY A 93 -4.55 8.90 -8.63
C GLY A 93 -3.08 8.88 -8.24
N PHE A 94 -2.82 8.97 -6.93
CA PHE A 94 -1.48 8.80 -6.38
C PHE A 94 -1.56 8.29 -4.95
N ARG A 95 -0.48 7.64 -4.50
CA ARG A 95 -0.29 7.20 -3.13
C ARG A 95 0.75 8.07 -2.46
N VAL A 96 0.57 8.29 -1.17
CA VAL A 96 1.51 9.06 -0.35
C VAL A 96 2.09 8.12 0.68
N PHE A 97 3.40 8.01 0.71
CA PHE A 97 4.14 7.27 1.71
C PHE A 97 5.03 8.22 2.50
N ARG A 98 5.25 7.91 3.76
CA ARG A 98 6.25 8.56 4.59
C ARG A 98 7.34 7.54 4.92
N LEU A 99 8.58 7.93 4.71
CA LEU A 99 9.70 7.12 5.19
C LEU A 99 9.78 7.27 6.71
N ASP A 100 9.66 6.16 7.40
CA ASP A 100 9.69 6.07 8.84
C ASP A 100 10.49 4.82 9.26
N GLU A 101 10.59 4.60 10.56
CA GLU A 101 11.16 3.35 11.10
C GLU A 101 10.31 2.13 10.69
N GLY A 102 10.91 0.94 10.78
CA GLY A 102 10.22 -0.33 10.49
C GLY A 102 8.95 -0.53 11.34
N ASN A 103 8.06 -1.39 10.86
CA ASN A 103 6.76 -1.64 11.49
C ASN A 103 6.84 -2.44 12.79
N TYR A 104 7.99 -3.04 13.06
CA TYR A 104 8.18 -3.96 14.18
C TYR A 104 9.06 -3.36 15.25
N GLU A 105 8.85 -3.77 16.50
CA GLU A 105 9.72 -3.43 17.61
C GLU A 105 11.09 -4.09 17.45
N ASP A 106 12.15 -3.36 17.74
CA ASP A 106 13.51 -3.90 17.72
C ASP A 106 13.74 -4.90 18.85
N VAL A 107 13.91 -6.15 18.51
CA VAL A 107 14.29 -7.20 19.49
C VAL A 107 15.79 -7.09 19.78
N LYS A 108 16.18 -6.22 20.71
CA LYS A 108 17.58 -5.96 21.10
C LYS A 108 18.14 -6.94 22.13
N ARG A 109 17.52 -8.11 22.36
CA ARG A 109 17.92 -9.03 23.43
C ARG A 109 18.49 -10.33 22.90
N SER A 110 19.50 -10.85 23.59
CA SER A 110 20.05 -12.18 23.29
C SER A 110 19.05 -13.28 23.72
N PRO A 111 19.03 -14.46 23.06
CA PRO A 111 18.13 -15.56 23.42
C PRO A 111 18.23 -16.02 24.89
N LYS A 112 19.32 -15.72 25.59
CA LYS A 112 19.54 -16.08 27.01
C LYS A 112 18.80 -15.18 28.01
N GLU A 113 18.24 -14.05 27.55
CA GLU A 113 17.56 -13.07 28.39
C GLU A 113 16.03 -13.21 28.36
N PHE A 114 15.50 -14.21 27.68
CA PHE A 114 14.05 -14.43 27.55
C PHE A 114 13.49 -15.16 28.78
N LYS A 115 12.44 -14.58 29.36
CA LYS A 115 11.58 -15.24 30.33
C LYS A 115 10.27 -15.64 29.67
N GLN A 116 9.64 -16.73 30.18
CA GLN A 116 8.38 -17.27 29.66
C GLN A 116 7.29 -16.18 29.54
N ASP A 117 7.22 -15.27 30.53
CA ASP A 117 6.23 -14.17 30.57
C ASP A 117 6.44 -13.10 29.47
N GLN A 118 7.54 -13.19 28.73
CA GLN A 118 7.88 -12.25 27.64
C GLN A 118 7.55 -12.82 26.25
N LEU A 119 7.15 -14.09 26.16
CA LEU A 119 6.73 -14.71 24.90
C LEU A 119 5.50 -13.99 24.32
N ASP A 120 4.55 -13.58 25.17
CA ASP A 120 3.36 -12.82 24.74
C ASP A 120 3.70 -11.43 24.16
N LEU A 121 4.83 -10.81 24.57
CA LEU A 121 5.34 -9.57 23.99
C LEU A 121 5.94 -9.78 22.59
N PHE A 122 6.32 -11.00 22.23
CA PHE A 122 6.81 -11.31 20.88
C PHE A 122 5.70 -11.60 19.90
N LEU A 123 4.54 -12.04 20.36
CA LEU A 123 3.35 -12.23 19.56
C LEU A 123 2.75 -10.89 19.08
N ASN A 124 3.05 -9.80 19.80
CA ASN A 124 2.65 -8.43 19.46
C ASN A 124 3.87 -7.53 19.22
N ASN A 125 4.73 -7.91 18.28
CA ASN A 125 5.93 -7.16 17.92
C ASN A 125 5.66 -5.97 16.99
N ILE A 126 4.43 -5.73 16.61
CA ILE A 126 4.04 -4.59 15.77
C ILE A 126 3.96 -3.34 16.64
N LYS A 127 4.58 -2.25 16.19
CA LYS A 127 4.51 -0.95 16.86
C LYS A 127 3.06 -0.47 16.95
N THR A 128 2.68 0.13 18.07
CA THR A 128 1.30 0.52 18.38
C THR A 128 0.76 1.65 17.52
N ASP A 129 1.63 2.42 16.90
CA ASP A 129 1.30 3.53 15.98
C ASP A 129 1.16 3.10 14.51
N ARG A 130 1.30 1.80 14.22
CA ARG A 130 1.15 1.25 12.86
C ARG A 130 -0.29 0.83 12.59
N ASN A 131 -0.74 1.11 11.37
CA ASN A 131 -2.06 0.70 10.89
C ASN A 131 -1.97 -0.43 9.85
N ASP A 132 -3.10 -0.97 9.46
CA ASP A 132 -3.18 -2.09 8.52
C ASP A 132 -2.49 -1.80 7.18
N LEU A 133 -2.56 -0.56 6.69
CA LEU A 133 -1.92 -0.19 5.43
C LEU A 133 -0.40 -0.16 5.57
N ASP A 134 0.14 0.26 6.71
CA ASP A 134 1.58 0.21 6.96
C ASP A 134 2.10 -1.23 6.90
N LEU A 135 1.34 -2.17 7.48
CA LEU A 135 1.65 -3.60 7.45
C LEU A 135 1.54 -4.17 6.03
N LEU A 136 0.45 -3.85 5.33
CA LEU A 136 0.21 -4.31 3.97
C LEU A 136 1.33 -3.85 3.02
N PHE A 137 1.63 -2.56 3.01
CA PHE A 137 2.68 -2.02 2.14
C PHE A 137 4.07 -2.49 2.53
N GLY A 138 4.35 -2.70 3.82
CA GLY A 138 5.58 -3.34 4.28
C GLY A 138 5.74 -4.74 3.71
N CYS A 139 4.69 -5.57 3.79
CA CYS A 139 4.71 -6.92 3.21
C CYS A 139 4.80 -6.91 1.68
N MET A 140 4.15 -5.94 1.00
CA MET A 140 4.29 -5.78 -0.45
C MET A 140 5.74 -5.48 -0.85
N LEU A 141 6.43 -4.62 -0.11
CA LEU A 141 7.86 -4.33 -0.33
C LEU A 141 8.72 -5.59 -0.14
N ASP A 142 8.53 -6.31 0.95
CA ASP A 142 9.28 -7.53 1.26
C ASP A 142 9.10 -8.63 0.20
N TRP A 143 7.91 -8.72 -0.39
CA TRP A 143 7.60 -9.70 -1.44
C TRP A 143 7.87 -9.20 -2.86
N GLY A 144 8.34 -7.97 -3.02
CA GLY A 144 8.58 -7.37 -4.33
C GLY A 144 7.29 -7.11 -5.13
N VAL A 145 6.15 -6.93 -4.43
CA VAL A 145 4.88 -6.56 -5.06
C VAL A 145 4.88 -5.06 -5.32
N GLN A 146 4.52 -4.66 -6.54
CA GLN A 146 4.52 -3.24 -6.91
C GLN A 146 3.52 -2.45 -6.08
N LEU A 147 3.97 -1.36 -5.44
CA LEU A 147 3.12 -0.52 -4.59
C LEU A 147 2.06 0.27 -5.36
N SER A 148 2.16 0.36 -6.68
CA SER A 148 1.21 1.06 -7.55
C SER A 148 0.03 0.21 -8.02
N LEU A 149 0.01 -1.10 -7.73
CA LEU A 149 -1.07 -1.99 -8.14
C LEU A 149 -2.42 -1.56 -7.55
N PRO A 150 -3.53 -1.74 -8.28
CA PRO A 150 -4.85 -1.42 -7.77
C PRO A 150 -5.14 -2.21 -6.50
N MET A 151 -5.89 -1.59 -5.59
CA MET A 151 -6.26 -2.19 -4.31
C MET A 151 -7.71 -1.88 -3.99
N THR A 152 -8.42 -2.87 -3.53
CA THR A 152 -9.79 -2.75 -3.01
C THR A 152 -9.86 -3.15 -1.55
N GLN A 153 -10.88 -2.67 -0.86
CA GLN A 153 -11.20 -3.01 0.51
C GLN A 153 -12.65 -3.45 0.58
N GLU A 154 -12.92 -4.48 1.34
CA GLU A 154 -14.28 -4.91 1.66
C GLU A 154 -14.37 -5.27 3.14
N VAL A 155 -15.57 -5.23 3.69
CA VAL A 155 -15.82 -5.59 5.09
C VAL A 155 -16.70 -6.84 5.12
N VAL A 156 -16.18 -7.90 5.73
CA VAL A 156 -16.88 -9.16 5.97
C VAL A 156 -16.87 -9.42 7.46
N ASP A 157 -18.03 -9.66 8.04
CA ASP A 157 -18.19 -9.89 9.49
C ASP A 157 -17.50 -8.83 10.35
N GLY A 158 -17.60 -7.54 9.91
CA GLY A 158 -16.97 -6.41 10.60
C GLY A 158 -15.45 -6.35 10.51
N LYS A 159 -14.82 -7.21 9.70
CA LYS A 159 -13.37 -7.27 9.48
C LYS A 159 -13.03 -6.78 8.07
N THR A 160 -11.97 -5.98 7.95
CA THR A 160 -11.52 -5.46 6.65
C THR A 160 -10.61 -6.47 5.94
N ILE A 161 -10.96 -6.78 4.71
CA ILE A 161 -10.14 -7.57 3.79
C ILE A 161 -9.57 -6.61 2.74
N TYR A 162 -8.28 -6.67 2.54
CA TYR A 162 -7.54 -5.92 1.52
C TYR A 162 -7.23 -6.86 0.35
N THR A 163 -7.56 -6.46 -0.86
CA THR A 163 -7.26 -7.22 -2.08
C THR A 163 -6.41 -6.34 -3.01
N VAL A 164 -5.24 -6.82 -3.40
CA VAL A 164 -4.31 -6.16 -4.31
C VAL A 164 -4.34 -6.90 -5.64
N ASN A 165 -4.50 -6.14 -6.74
CA ASN A 165 -4.47 -6.62 -8.13
C ASN A 165 -5.35 -7.86 -8.35
N ASP A 166 -6.62 -7.74 -7.98
CA ASP A 166 -7.66 -8.78 -8.18
C ASP A 166 -7.32 -10.17 -7.58
N GLY A 167 -6.40 -10.22 -6.62
CA GLY A 167 -6.05 -11.47 -5.92
C GLY A 167 -4.56 -11.81 -5.91
N ASP A 168 -3.66 -11.02 -6.49
CA ASP A 168 -2.22 -11.26 -6.34
C ASP A 168 -1.82 -11.34 -4.85
N LEU A 169 -2.51 -10.55 -4.02
CA LEU A 169 -2.35 -10.53 -2.59
C LEU A 169 -3.68 -10.21 -1.90
N VAL A 170 -4.05 -11.03 -0.92
CA VAL A 170 -5.20 -10.77 -0.04
C VAL A 170 -4.74 -10.74 1.41
N ALA A 171 -5.15 -9.74 2.17
CA ALA A 171 -4.71 -9.55 3.55
C ALA A 171 -5.87 -9.23 4.50
N CYS A 172 -5.77 -9.71 5.72
CA CYS A 172 -6.61 -9.31 6.85
C CYS A 172 -5.75 -9.20 8.11
N PHE A 173 -5.84 -8.06 8.79
CA PHE A 173 -5.06 -7.78 10.01
C PHE A 173 -5.95 -7.67 11.26
N ALA A 174 -7.23 -7.95 11.12
CA ALA A 174 -8.19 -7.88 12.23
C ALA A 174 -7.97 -9.01 13.23
N GLU A 175 -8.20 -8.74 14.49
CA GLU A 175 -8.12 -9.76 15.54
C GLU A 175 -9.25 -10.79 15.41
N LYS A 176 -8.95 -12.06 15.67
CA LYS A 176 -9.90 -13.18 15.75
C LYS A 176 -10.81 -13.25 14.52
N VAL A 177 -10.23 -13.57 13.38
CA VAL A 177 -10.96 -13.74 12.12
C VAL A 177 -11.91 -14.93 12.20
N SER A 178 -13.12 -14.76 11.66
CA SER A 178 -14.11 -15.84 11.55
C SER A 178 -13.87 -16.69 10.30
N GLU A 179 -14.49 -17.88 10.27
CA GLU A 179 -14.46 -18.73 9.07
C GLU A 179 -15.01 -18.03 7.83
N ASP A 180 -16.00 -17.16 7.99
CA ASP A 180 -16.61 -16.44 6.86
C ASP A 180 -15.64 -15.44 6.23
N VAL A 181 -14.81 -14.77 7.05
CA VAL A 181 -13.70 -13.93 6.56
C VAL A 181 -12.70 -14.77 5.76
N VAL A 182 -12.30 -15.93 6.30
CA VAL A 182 -11.34 -16.83 5.63
C VAL A 182 -11.89 -17.35 4.31
N LYS A 183 -13.16 -17.74 4.28
CA LYS A 183 -13.85 -18.18 3.06
C LYS A 183 -13.90 -17.07 2.01
N ALA A 184 -14.29 -15.86 2.42
CA ALA A 184 -14.32 -14.70 1.53
C ALA A 184 -12.95 -14.35 0.96
N MET A 185 -11.88 -14.47 1.76
CA MET A 185 -10.50 -14.30 1.27
C MET A 185 -10.12 -15.38 0.27
N ALA A 186 -10.46 -16.64 0.54
CA ALA A 186 -10.15 -17.77 -0.35
C ALA A 186 -10.93 -17.72 -1.67
N GLU A 187 -12.18 -17.21 -1.66
CA GLU A 187 -13.00 -17.02 -2.87
C GLU A 187 -12.40 -16.03 -3.88
N LYS A 188 -11.49 -15.16 -3.44
CA LYS A 188 -10.72 -14.27 -4.32
C LYS A 188 -9.60 -14.97 -5.08
N MET A 189 -9.43 -16.27 -4.87
CA MET A 189 -8.39 -17.09 -5.50
C MET A 189 -6.99 -16.46 -5.38
N PRO A 190 -6.55 -16.09 -4.15
CA PRO A 190 -5.32 -15.34 -3.97
C PRO A 190 -4.08 -16.15 -4.37
N LEU A 191 -3.06 -15.46 -4.89
CA LEU A 191 -1.72 -16.04 -5.06
C LEU A 191 -0.94 -16.01 -3.74
N ARG A 192 -1.24 -15.04 -2.88
CA ARG A 192 -0.60 -14.85 -1.58
C ARG A 192 -1.58 -14.31 -0.56
N VAL A 193 -1.41 -14.72 0.70
CA VAL A 193 -2.28 -14.32 1.80
C VAL A 193 -1.45 -13.80 2.97
N ILE A 194 -1.91 -12.73 3.61
CA ILE A 194 -1.31 -12.20 4.83
C ILE A 194 -2.33 -12.19 5.96
N PHE A 195 -1.89 -12.69 7.10
CA PHE A 195 -2.57 -12.53 8.38
C PHE A 195 -1.63 -11.87 9.39
N ARG A 196 -2.21 -11.22 10.39
CA ARG A 196 -1.52 -10.88 11.63
C ARG A 196 -1.65 -12.06 12.59
N ASP A 197 -0.66 -12.31 13.45
CA ASP A 197 -0.72 -13.42 14.42
C ASP A 197 -1.96 -13.33 15.32
N SER A 198 -2.35 -12.11 15.73
CA SER A 198 -3.59 -11.87 16.51
C SER A 198 -4.90 -12.18 15.75
N CYS A 199 -4.84 -12.49 14.45
CA CYS A 199 -6.01 -13.00 13.71
C CYS A 199 -6.46 -14.36 14.23
N PHE A 200 -5.58 -15.12 14.85
CA PHE A 200 -5.85 -16.45 15.39
C PHE A 200 -6.10 -16.37 16.89
N ALA A 201 -7.20 -16.97 17.37
CA ALA A 201 -7.47 -17.04 18.80
C ALA A 201 -6.65 -18.17 19.46
N GLN A 202 -6.31 -19.22 18.72
CA GLN A 202 -5.56 -20.40 19.15
C GLN A 202 -4.78 -20.98 17.96
N ASP A 203 -3.74 -21.75 18.23
CA ASP A 203 -2.95 -22.46 17.19
C ASP A 203 -3.82 -23.38 16.31
N ALA A 204 -4.88 -23.97 16.88
CA ALA A 204 -5.82 -24.79 16.13
C ALA A 204 -6.54 -24.00 15.02
N ASP A 205 -6.83 -22.72 15.23
CA ASP A 205 -7.48 -21.86 14.23
C ASP A 205 -6.54 -21.63 13.04
N LYS A 206 -5.26 -21.48 13.29
CA LYS A 206 -4.24 -21.33 12.26
C LYS A 206 -4.17 -22.56 11.34
N ILE A 207 -4.22 -23.75 11.93
CA ILE A 207 -4.23 -25.01 11.17
C ILE A 207 -5.50 -25.10 10.33
N ASN A 208 -6.67 -24.80 10.90
CA ASN A 208 -7.94 -24.83 10.18
C ASN A 208 -7.97 -23.83 9.00
N ILE A 209 -7.41 -22.65 9.18
CA ILE A 209 -7.29 -21.65 8.13
C ILE A 209 -6.39 -22.15 7.00
N TYR A 210 -5.24 -22.73 7.32
CA TYR A 210 -4.34 -23.32 6.33
C TYR A 210 -4.99 -24.43 5.53
N GLU A 211 -5.73 -25.32 6.19
CA GLU A 211 -6.50 -26.38 5.52
C GLU A 211 -7.62 -25.82 4.64
N THR A 212 -8.26 -24.72 5.04
CA THR A 212 -9.29 -24.06 4.24
C THR A 212 -8.71 -23.52 2.92
N PHE A 213 -7.56 -22.83 2.97
CA PHE A 213 -6.89 -22.34 1.76
C PHE A 213 -6.38 -23.49 0.89
N LYS A 214 -5.80 -24.52 1.51
CA LYS A 214 -5.34 -25.71 0.80
C LYS A 214 -6.45 -26.38 0.01
N GLN A 215 -7.61 -26.59 0.62
CA GLN A 215 -8.76 -27.23 -0.03
C GLN A 215 -9.41 -26.35 -1.09
N LYS A 216 -9.55 -25.04 -0.83
CA LYS A 216 -10.22 -24.11 -1.74
C LYS A 216 -9.37 -23.76 -2.96
N LEU A 217 -8.06 -23.71 -2.81
CA LEU A 217 -7.12 -23.27 -3.86
C LEU A 217 -6.34 -24.45 -4.47
N ASP A 218 -6.59 -25.66 -4.03
CA ASP A 218 -5.85 -26.87 -4.45
C ASP A 218 -4.32 -26.73 -4.24
N TRP A 219 -3.93 -26.07 -3.16
CA TRP A 219 -2.52 -25.87 -2.81
C TRP A 219 -1.93 -27.10 -2.15
N SER A 220 -0.68 -27.42 -2.48
CA SER A 220 0.12 -28.37 -1.74
C SER A 220 0.54 -27.81 -0.38
N ASP A 221 0.99 -28.67 0.54
CA ASP A 221 1.51 -28.24 1.85
C ASP A 221 2.67 -27.23 1.72
N GLN A 222 3.51 -27.38 0.69
CA GLN A 222 4.60 -26.45 0.44
C GLN A 222 4.10 -25.07 -0.04
N GLU A 223 3.06 -25.04 -0.86
CA GLU A 223 2.47 -23.80 -1.35
C GLU A 223 1.75 -23.05 -0.24
N VAL A 224 1.03 -23.74 0.66
CA VAL A 224 0.39 -23.13 1.83
C VAL A 224 1.43 -22.41 2.68
N VAL A 225 2.54 -23.06 3.04
CA VAL A 225 3.60 -22.46 3.86
C VAL A 225 4.30 -21.30 3.14
N LYS A 226 4.42 -21.37 1.81
CA LYS A 226 5.07 -20.34 1.00
C LYS A 226 4.17 -19.12 0.77
N ASN A 227 2.88 -19.35 0.54
CA ASN A 227 1.93 -18.34 0.06
C ASN A 227 1.15 -17.69 1.20
N ILE A 228 1.07 -18.29 2.38
CA ILE A 228 0.47 -17.69 3.58
C ILE A 228 1.58 -17.16 4.48
N ARG A 229 1.53 -15.86 4.75
CA ARG A 229 2.42 -15.19 5.70
C ARG A 229 1.64 -14.73 6.92
N VAL A 230 2.19 -15.01 8.09
CA VAL A 230 1.72 -14.48 9.37
C VAL A 230 2.78 -13.52 9.90
N ILE A 231 2.38 -12.33 10.30
CA ILE A 231 3.23 -11.25 10.79
C ILE A 231 2.87 -10.87 12.21
#